data_a1a2d3168b22258418268a72a89dda0c
#
_entry.id   a1a2d3168b22258418268a72a89dda0c
#
_cell.length_a   1.000
_cell.length_b   1.000
_cell.length_c   1.000
_cell.angle_alpha   90.00
_cell.angle_beta   90.00
_cell.angle_gamma   90.00
#
_symmetry.space_group_name_H-M   'P 1'
#
loop_
_entity.id
_entity.type
_entity.pdbx_description
1 polymer ?
#
loop_
_entity_poly.entity_id
_entity_poly.type
_entity_poly.pdbx_seq_one_letter_code
_entity_poly.pdbx_strand_id
1 'polypeptide(L)'
;RMLQKSAPELFAVVHYLHRLSTEGKRGAKMALESCPKCHFIMLEGVLMTIEEHGQNGTIYVSDLAAAVKQPLPAVSRALRQLEQDGLIERITDPNDRRKTLVRITPKGYELCHQCEQALRNYFASVLARLEPEQVAQMDALRGALMDAILAENAARNIDPKGETNHDKDL
;
A
#
# COMPACT_ATOMS: atom_id res chain seq x y z
N ARG A 1 16.49 0.38 31.00
CA ARG A 1 17.87 -0.02 30.66
C ARG A 1 18.01 0.17 29.17
N MET A 2 18.36 1.38 28.74
CA MET A 2 18.65 1.68 27.33
C MET A 2 19.75 0.73 26.86
N LEU A 3 19.44 -0.04 25.83
CA LEU A 3 20.44 -0.79 25.06
C LEU A 3 21.35 0.27 24.40
N GLN A 4 22.52 0.55 25.01
CA GLN A 4 23.62 1.22 24.32
C GLN A 4 24.18 0.24 23.28
N LYS A 5 23.44 0.05 22.18
CA LYS A 5 24.02 -0.56 20.99
C LYS A 5 25.01 0.44 20.41
N SER A 6 26.19 -0.03 20.06
CA SER A 6 27.21 0.81 19.41
C SER A 6 26.65 1.33 18.07
N ALA A 7 27.06 2.53 17.66
CA ALA A 7 26.64 3.12 16.38
C ALA A 7 26.78 2.15 15.18
N PRO A 8 27.85 1.33 15.08
CA PRO A 8 27.97 0.31 14.04
C PRO A 8 26.85 -0.75 14.06
N GLU A 9 26.36 -1.16 15.23
CA GLU A 9 25.27 -2.15 15.35
C GLU A 9 23.92 -1.58 14.88
N LEU A 10 23.66 -0.30 15.19
CA LEU A 10 22.47 0.39 14.71
C LEU A 10 22.49 0.55 13.18
N PHE A 11 23.62 0.93 12.60
CA PHE A 11 23.80 1.01 11.15
C PHE A 11 23.58 -0.34 10.48
N ALA A 12 24.06 -1.43 11.04
CA ALA A 12 23.86 -2.79 10.52
C ALA A 12 22.36 -3.15 10.49
N VAL A 13 21.61 -2.82 11.55
CA VAL A 13 20.16 -3.06 11.60
C VAL A 13 19.42 -2.26 10.53
N VAL A 14 19.70 -0.96 10.41
CA VAL A 14 19.08 -0.09 9.39
C VAL A 14 19.38 -0.60 7.98
N HIS A 15 20.63 -0.95 7.71
CA HIS A 15 21.04 -1.49 6.40
C HIS A 15 20.35 -2.83 6.10
N TYR A 16 20.23 -3.70 7.09
CA TYR A 16 19.52 -4.97 6.96
C TYR A 16 18.03 -4.77 6.64
N LEU A 17 17.34 -3.90 7.37
CA LEU A 17 15.94 -3.58 7.13
C LEU A 17 15.72 -2.99 5.73
N HIS A 18 16.64 -2.11 5.30
CA HIS A 18 16.60 -1.56 3.94
C HIS A 18 16.75 -2.66 2.88
N ARG A 19 17.73 -3.55 3.04
CA ARG A 19 17.92 -4.70 2.14
C ARG A 19 16.69 -5.61 2.12
N LEU A 20 16.14 -5.95 3.28
CA LEU A 20 14.96 -6.79 3.41
C LEU A 20 13.78 -6.18 2.64
N SER A 21 13.53 -4.88 2.82
CA SER A 21 12.49 -4.14 2.09
C SER A 21 12.74 -4.15 0.58
N THR A 22 13.98 -3.94 0.15
CA THR A 22 14.37 -3.89 -1.27
C THR A 22 14.20 -5.23 -1.96
N GLU A 23 14.70 -6.31 -1.35
CA GLU A 23 14.58 -7.67 -1.90
C GLU A 23 13.14 -8.17 -1.86
N GLY A 24 12.38 -7.85 -0.80
CA GLY A 24 10.96 -8.17 -0.72
C GLY A 24 10.16 -7.50 -1.84
N LYS A 25 10.39 -6.21 -2.10
CA LYS A 25 9.77 -5.47 -3.21
C LYS A 25 10.16 -6.04 -4.56
N ARG A 26 11.42 -6.44 -4.74
CA ARG A 26 11.91 -7.05 -5.97
C ARG A 26 11.22 -8.39 -6.24
N GLY A 27 11.13 -9.24 -5.23
CA GLY A 27 10.45 -10.54 -5.33
C GLY A 27 8.95 -10.39 -5.60
N ALA A 28 8.27 -9.49 -4.90
CA ALA A 28 6.87 -9.17 -5.15
C ALA A 28 6.65 -8.65 -6.60
N LYS A 29 7.54 -7.80 -7.09
CA LYS A 29 7.50 -7.32 -8.48
C LYS A 29 7.65 -8.47 -9.48
N MET A 30 8.53 -9.42 -9.24
CA MET A 30 8.70 -10.60 -10.09
C MET A 30 7.47 -11.51 -10.04
N ALA A 31 6.89 -11.73 -8.85
CA ALA A 31 5.65 -12.49 -8.70
C ALA A 31 4.48 -11.91 -9.50
N LEU A 32 4.46 -10.59 -9.64
CA LEU A 32 3.45 -9.87 -10.43
C LEU A 32 3.81 -9.76 -11.93
N GLU A 33 4.85 -10.45 -12.42
CA GLU A 33 5.26 -10.35 -13.84
C GLU A 33 4.20 -10.85 -14.83
N SER A 34 3.36 -11.78 -14.41
CA SER A 34 2.20 -12.25 -15.16
C SER A 34 0.98 -11.32 -15.11
N CYS A 35 0.98 -10.33 -14.19
CA CYS A 35 -0.09 -9.35 -14.04
C CYS A 35 0.29 -8.04 -14.76
N PRO A 36 -0.67 -7.30 -15.33
CA PRO A 36 -0.43 -5.96 -15.91
C PRO A 36 0.07 -4.99 -14.81
N LYS A 37 1.38 -4.79 -14.73
CA LYS A 37 2.10 -4.19 -13.60
C LYS A 37 1.68 -2.76 -13.24
N CYS A 38 1.36 -1.96 -14.25
CA CYS A 38 0.99 -0.56 -14.05
C CYS A 38 -0.43 -0.37 -13.49
N HIS A 39 -1.28 -1.38 -13.59
CA HIS A 39 -2.68 -1.28 -13.19
C HIS A 39 -2.93 -1.75 -11.77
N PHE A 40 -2.16 -2.74 -11.28
CA PHE A 40 -2.42 -3.36 -9.98
C PHE A 40 -2.32 -2.37 -8.82
N ILE A 41 -1.24 -1.60 -8.72
CA ILE A 41 -1.03 -0.67 -7.58
C ILE A 41 -2.14 0.39 -7.52
N MET A 42 -2.53 0.93 -8.68
CA MET A 42 -3.60 1.94 -8.70
C MET A 42 -4.97 1.29 -8.45
N LEU A 43 -5.22 0.12 -9.01
CA LEU A 43 -6.47 -0.62 -8.82
C LEU A 43 -6.64 -1.08 -7.37
N GLU A 44 -5.57 -1.56 -6.74
CA GLU A 44 -5.54 -1.88 -5.31
C GLU A 44 -5.79 -0.64 -4.45
N GLY A 45 -5.17 0.50 -4.80
CA GLY A 45 -5.44 1.78 -4.13
C GLY A 45 -6.91 2.20 -4.24
N VAL A 46 -7.54 1.99 -5.39
CA VAL A 46 -8.99 2.22 -5.56
C VAL A 46 -9.79 1.28 -4.66
N LEU A 47 -9.47 -0.03 -4.66
CA LEU A 47 -10.16 -1.03 -3.86
C LEU A 47 -10.10 -0.71 -2.37
N MET A 48 -8.89 -0.50 -1.84
CA MET A 48 -8.68 -0.16 -0.42
C MET A 48 -9.41 1.12 -0.02
N THR A 49 -9.38 2.15 -0.88
CA THR A 49 -10.06 3.42 -0.58
C THR A 49 -11.58 3.26 -0.61
N ILE A 50 -12.12 2.41 -1.49
CA ILE A 50 -13.54 2.06 -1.50
C ILE A 50 -13.94 1.31 -0.23
N GLU A 51 -13.12 0.38 0.23
CA GLU A 51 -13.38 -0.39 1.46
C GLU A 51 -13.33 0.50 2.71
N GLU A 52 -12.40 1.46 2.78
CA GLU A 52 -12.22 2.32 3.94
C GLU A 52 -13.19 3.51 3.97
N HIS A 53 -13.49 4.11 2.82
CA HIS A 53 -14.18 5.40 2.73
C HIS A 53 -15.33 5.43 1.71
N GLY A 54 -15.51 4.36 0.93
CA GLY A 54 -16.50 4.29 -0.12
C GLY A 54 -17.94 4.16 0.39
N GLN A 55 -18.87 4.51 -0.47
CA GLN A 55 -20.30 4.31 -0.25
C GLN A 55 -20.87 3.51 -1.40
N ASN A 56 -21.59 2.42 -1.09
CA ASN A 56 -22.19 1.55 -2.09
C ASN A 56 -21.20 1.04 -3.16
N GLY A 57 -19.95 0.73 -2.77
CA GLY A 57 -18.91 0.23 -3.67
C GLY A 57 -18.35 1.29 -4.64
N THR A 58 -18.51 2.58 -4.31
CA THR A 58 -17.98 3.70 -5.10
C THR A 58 -17.21 4.68 -4.24
N ILE A 59 -16.31 5.46 -4.87
CA ILE A 59 -15.55 6.54 -4.25
C ILE A 59 -15.46 7.73 -5.20
N TYR A 60 -15.48 8.95 -4.68
CA TYR A 60 -15.19 10.13 -5.50
C TYR A 60 -13.72 10.19 -5.91
N VAL A 61 -13.47 10.62 -7.14
CA VAL A 61 -12.10 10.77 -7.66
C VAL A 61 -11.27 11.75 -6.81
N SER A 62 -11.91 12.78 -6.25
CA SER A 62 -11.29 13.73 -5.31
C SER A 62 -10.80 13.04 -4.04
N ASP A 63 -11.65 12.18 -3.46
CA ASP A 63 -11.37 11.51 -2.19
C ASP A 63 -10.30 10.43 -2.38
N LEU A 64 -10.35 9.71 -3.51
CA LEU A 64 -9.29 8.81 -3.92
C LEU A 64 -7.95 9.55 -4.06
N ALA A 65 -7.93 10.72 -4.72
CA ALA A 65 -6.71 11.50 -4.89
C ALA A 65 -6.12 11.95 -3.54
N ALA A 66 -6.97 12.35 -2.60
CA ALA A 66 -6.58 12.68 -1.24
C ALA A 66 -6.02 11.45 -0.50
N ALA A 67 -6.69 10.29 -0.58
CA ALA A 67 -6.28 9.06 0.09
C ALA A 67 -4.93 8.54 -0.42
N VAL A 68 -4.72 8.52 -1.76
CA VAL A 68 -3.45 8.07 -2.36
C VAL A 68 -2.37 9.16 -2.38
N LYS A 69 -2.67 10.36 -1.86
CA LYS A 69 -1.77 11.52 -1.80
C LYS A 69 -1.12 11.86 -3.15
N GLN A 70 -1.92 11.83 -4.20
CA GLN A 70 -1.50 12.15 -5.55
C GLN A 70 -2.30 13.34 -6.10
N PRO A 71 -1.70 14.18 -6.94
CA PRO A 71 -2.44 15.25 -7.59
C PRO A 71 -3.61 14.71 -8.41
N LEU A 72 -4.79 15.34 -8.29
CA LEU A 72 -6.00 14.95 -9.01
C LEU A 72 -5.81 14.71 -10.52
N PRO A 73 -5.00 15.51 -11.25
CA PRO A 73 -4.72 15.24 -12.68
C PRO A 73 -3.97 13.93 -12.91
N ALA A 74 -3.07 13.53 -12.00
CA ALA A 74 -2.32 12.29 -12.10
C ALA A 74 -3.24 11.07 -11.88
N VAL A 75 -4.05 11.12 -10.82
CA VAL A 75 -5.06 10.10 -10.52
C VAL A 75 -6.06 9.98 -11.67
N SER A 76 -6.55 11.11 -12.18
CA SER A 76 -7.50 11.12 -13.31
C SER A 76 -6.94 10.47 -14.58
N ARG A 77 -5.63 10.65 -14.86
CA ARG A 77 -4.95 9.96 -15.98
C ARG A 77 -4.83 8.45 -15.76
N ALA A 78 -4.42 8.05 -14.56
CA ALA A 78 -4.31 6.63 -14.22
C ALA A 78 -5.67 5.92 -14.28
N LEU A 79 -6.72 6.55 -13.74
CA LEU A 79 -8.09 6.03 -13.81
C LEU A 79 -8.60 5.90 -15.25
N ARG A 80 -8.22 6.83 -16.16
CA ARG A 80 -8.60 6.73 -17.57
C ARG A 80 -8.03 5.47 -18.21
N GLN A 81 -6.79 5.08 -17.88
CA GLN A 81 -6.19 3.86 -18.36
C GLN A 81 -6.92 2.62 -17.81
N LEU A 82 -7.22 2.60 -16.50
CA LEU A 82 -7.99 1.49 -15.90
C LEU A 82 -9.38 1.34 -16.53
N GLU A 83 -10.03 2.46 -16.84
CA GLU A 83 -11.34 2.47 -17.51
C GLU A 83 -11.25 1.93 -18.95
N GLN A 84 -10.23 2.34 -19.71
CA GLN A 84 -9.99 1.82 -21.06
C GLN A 84 -9.75 0.32 -21.08
N ASP A 85 -9.10 -0.20 -20.04
CA ASP A 85 -8.85 -1.63 -19.86
C ASP A 85 -10.07 -2.38 -19.28
N GLY A 86 -11.15 -1.65 -18.97
CA GLY A 86 -12.39 -2.19 -18.43
C GLY A 86 -12.28 -2.68 -16.99
N LEU A 87 -11.32 -2.19 -16.22
CA LEU A 87 -11.08 -2.59 -14.82
C LEU A 87 -11.90 -1.78 -13.83
N ILE A 88 -12.25 -0.57 -14.20
CA ILE A 88 -13.13 0.34 -13.43
C ILE A 88 -14.19 0.94 -14.34
N GLU A 89 -15.22 1.51 -13.72
CA GLU A 89 -16.17 2.40 -14.36
C GLU A 89 -16.16 3.77 -13.68
N ARG A 90 -16.30 4.81 -14.48
CA ARG A 90 -16.47 6.19 -14.01
C ARG A 90 -17.94 6.59 -14.18
N ILE A 91 -18.54 7.09 -13.12
CA ILE A 91 -19.95 7.42 -13.05
C ILE A 91 -20.05 8.91 -12.68
N THR A 92 -20.78 9.68 -13.47
CA THR A 92 -21.11 11.06 -13.09
C THR A 92 -22.10 11.02 -11.94
N ASP A 93 -21.83 11.82 -10.88
CA ASP A 93 -22.74 11.92 -9.75
C ASP A 93 -24.08 12.48 -10.23
N PRO A 94 -25.21 11.79 -9.97
CA PRO A 94 -26.53 12.25 -10.37
C PRO A 94 -26.93 13.58 -9.72
N ASN A 95 -26.37 13.89 -8.55
CA ASN A 95 -26.69 15.11 -7.77
C ASN A 95 -25.74 16.29 -8.07
N ASP A 96 -24.49 16.00 -8.53
CA ASP A 96 -23.51 17.03 -8.89
C ASP A 96 -22.68 16.57 -10.11
N ARG A 97 -23.06 17.02 -11.29
CA ARG A 97 -22.41 16.67 -12.57
C ARG A 97 -20.93 17.04 -12.66
N ARG A 98 -20.43 17.84 -11.71
CA ARG A 98 -18.99 18.18 -11.63
C ARG A 98 -18.18 17.10 -10.90
N LYS A 99 -18.85 16.20 -10.20
CA LYS A 99 -18.23 15.12 -9.45
C LYS A 99 -18.29 13.81 -10.23
N THR A 100 -17.21 13.03 -10.12
CA THR A 100 -17.09 11.72 -10.73
C THR A 100 -16.84 10.69 -9.64
N LEU A 101 -17.65 9.64 -9.65
CA LEU A 101 -17.50 8.44 -8.85
C LEU A 101 -16.74 7.38 -9.65
N VAL A 102 -16.05 6.50 -8.95
CA VAL A 102 -15.36 5.34 -9.51
C VAL A 102 -15.85 4.08 -8.79
N ARG A 103 -16.08 3.02 -9.53
CA ARG A 103 -16.26 1.66 -9.00
C ARG A 103 -15.39 0.67 -9.76
N ILE A 104 -15.04 -0.43 -9.09
CA ILE A 104 -14.32 -1.54 -9.71
C ILE A 104 -15.32 -2.44 -10.45
N THR A 105 -14.93 -2.90 -11.64
CA THR A 105 -15.71 -3.86 -12.41
C THR A 105 -15.44 -5.30 -11.93
N PRO A 106 -16.29 -6.29 -12.31
CA PRO A 106 -15.98 -7.70 -12.07
C PRO A 106 -14.60 -8.12 -12.60
N LYS A 107 -14.20 -7.60 -13.78
CA LYS A 107 -12.87 -7.83 -14.36
C LYS A 107 -11.76 -7.22 -13.50
N GLY A 108 -12.00 -6.04 -12.92
CA GLY A 108 -11.07 -5.41 -12.00
C GLY A 108 -10.87 -6.21 -10.71
N TYR A 109 -11.94 -6.70 -10.11
CA TYR A 109 -11.89 -7.59 -8.96
C TYR A 109 -11.13 -8.88 -9.25
N GLU A 110 -11.38 -9.49 -10.39
CA GLU A 110 -10.67 -10.70 -10.83
C GLU A 110 -9.17 -10.46 -10.96
N LEU A 111 -8.75 -9.33 -11.54
CA LEU A 111 -7.34 -8.95 -11.63
C LEU A 111 -6.72 -8.74 -10.25
N CYS A 112 -7.41 -8.05 -9.32
CA CYS A 112 -6.93 -7.89 -7.94
C CYS A 112 -6.71 -9.25 -7.29
N HIS A 113 -7.68 -10.15 -7.41
CA HIS A 113 -7.60 -11.51 -6.84
C HIS A 113 -6.42 -12.31 -7.42
N GLN A 114 -6.21 -12.27 -8.73
CA GLN A 114 -5.08 -12.95 -9.38
C GLN A 114 -3.73 -12.41 -8.88
N CYS A 115 -3.59 -11.10 -8.77
CA CYS A 115 -2.37 -10.46 -8.26
C CYS A 115 -2.16 -10.79 -6.77
N GLU A 116 -3.20 -10.77 -5.95
CA GLU A 116 -3.14 -11.17 -4.55
C GLU A 116 -2.68 -12.62 -4.40
N GLN A 117 -3.23 -13.54 -5.21
CA GLN A 117 -2.82 -14.95 -5.18
C GLN A 117 -1.35 -15.12 -5.60
N ALA A 118 -0.89 -14.41 -6.61
CA ALA A 118 0.51 -14.46 -7.04
C ALA A 118 1.47 -13.99 -5.90
N LEU A 119 1.12 -12.89 -5.22
CA LEU A 119 1.87 -12.40 -4.06
C LEU A 119 1.81 -13.38 -2.89
N ARG A 120 0.63 -13.92 -2.58
CA ARG A 120 0.43 -14.92 -1.52
C ARG A 120 1.30 -16.16 -1.76
N ASN A 121 1.31 -16.68 -2.99
CA ASN A 121 2.12 -17.84 -3.36
C ASN A 121 3.62 -17.55 -3.23
N TYR A 122 4.06 -16.38 -3.66
CA TYR A 122 5.44 -15.95 -3.50
C TYR A 122 5.86 -15.90 -2.02
N PHE A 123 5.10 -15.20 -1.19
CA PHE A 123 5.42 -15.09 0.23
C PHE A 123 5.28 -16.42 0.98
N ALA A 124 4.31 -17.25 0.63
CA ALA A 124 4.20 -18.60 1.16
C ALA A 124 5.47 -19.43 0.85
N SER A 125 5.99 -19.32 -0.38
CA SER A 125 7.24 -19.98 -0.78
C SER A 125 8.48 -19.45 -0.04
N VAL A 126 8.49 -18.15 0.32
CA VAL A 126 9.54 -17.57 1.16
C VAL A 126 9.46 -18.12 2.58
N LEU A 127 8.26 -18.12 3.17
CA LEU A 127 8.04 -18.60 4.53
C LEU A 127 8.28 -20.10 4.67
N ALA A 128 7.99 -20.90 3.63
CA ALA A 128 8.26 -22.33 3.61
C ALA A 128 9.76 -22.70 3.65
N ARG A 129 10.66 -21.73 3.51
CA ARG A 129 12.12 -21.92 3.66
C ARG A 129 12.59 -21.70 5.09
N LEU A 130 11.70 -21.30 5.98
CA LEU A 130 11.97 -21.08 7.40
C LEU A 130 11.44 -22.26 8.20
N GLU A 131 12.10 -22.54 9.33
CA GLU A 131 11.56 -23.49 10.30
C GLU A 131 10.30 -22.91 10.98
N PRO A 132 9.33 -23.77 11.39
CA PRO A 132 8.08 -23.30 12.01
C PRO A 132 8.30 -22.38 13.21
N GLU A 133 9.33 -22.65 14.01
CA GLU A 133 9.70 -21.82 15.16
C GLU A 133 10.16 -20.41 14.74
N GLN A 134 10.92 -20.31 13.64
CA GLN A 134 11.38 -19.02 13.08
C GLN A 134 10.20 -18.20 12.57
N VAL A 135 9.21 -18.85 11.93
CA VAL A 135 7.97 -18.19 11.49
C VAL A 135 7.19 -17.65 12.69
N ALA A 136 7.05 -18.43 13.75
CA ALA A 136 6.36 -18.01 14.97
C ALA A 136 7.08 -16.85 15.67
N GLN A 137 8.41 -16.87 15.74
CA GLN A 137 9.21 -15.78 16.30
C GLN A 137 9.09 -14.49 15.47
N MET A 138 9.06 -14.61 14.13
CA MET A 138 8.86 -13.48 13.25
C MET A 138 7.48 -12.86 13.44
N ASP A 139 6.44 -13.66 13.59
CA ASP A 139 5.08 -13.17 13.80
C ASP A 139 4.94 -12.42 15.12
N ALA A 140 5.52 -12.96 16.20
CA ALA A 140 5.56 -12.30 17.51
C ALA A 140 6.34 -10.96 17.46
N LEU A 141 7.46 -10.91 16.75
CA LEU A 141 8.30 -9.72 16.65
C LEU A 141 7.66 -8.64 15.75
N ARG A 142 6.93 -9.03 14.72
CA ARG A 142 6.31 -8.12 13.76
C ARG A 142 5.38 -7.12 14.43
N GLY A 143 4.49 -7.58 15.31
CA GLY A 143 3.57 -6.72 16.06
C GLY A 143 4.34 -5.75 16.95
N ALA A 144 5.24 -6.28 17.79
CA ALA A 144 6.02 -5.47 18.72
C ALA A 144 6.89 -4.41 18.01
N LEU A 145 7.47 -4.75 16.86
CA LEU A 145 8.27 -3.79 16.08
C LEU A 145 7.39 -2.68 15.48
N MET A 146 6.21 -3.04 14.96
CA MET A 146 5.28 -2.05 14.42
C MET A 146 4.80 -1.10 15.51
N ASP A 147 4.41 -1.63 16.67
CA ASP A 147 3.97 -0.82 17.82
C ASP A 147 5.07 0.13 18.29
N ALA A 148 6.32 -0.35 18.34
CA ALA A 148 7.46 0.48 18.71
C ALA A 148 7.73 1.62 17.71
N ILE A 149 7.61 1.33 16.40
CA ILE A 149 7.76 2.34 15.33
C ILE A 149 6.64 3.39 15.43
N LEU A 150 5.39 2.95 15.60
CA LEU A 150 4.25 3.86 15.71
C LEU A 150 4.37 4.75 16.96
N ALA A 151 4.80 4.19 18.08
CA ALA A 151 5.03 4.95 19.32
C ALA A 151 6.13 6.00 19.14
N GLU A 152 7.24 5.65 18.49
CA GLU A 152 8.34 6.60 18.23
C GLU A 152 7.92 7.69 17.25
N ASN A 153 7.17 7.35 16.20
CA ASN A 153 6.63 8.32 15.25
C ASN A 153 5.67 9.31 15.94
N ALA A 154 4.80 8.82 16.81
CA ALA A 154 3.90 9.66 17.60
C ALA A 154 4.67 10.60 18.54
N ALA A 155 5.72 10.09 19.21
CA ALA A 155 6.57 10.89 20.10
C ALA A 155 7.31 12.01 19.34
N ARG A 156 7.61 11.82 18.07
CA ARG A 156 8.26 12.82 17.21
C ARG A 156 7.29 13.70 16.44
N ASN A 157 5.98 13.62 16.68
CA ASN A 157 4.94 14.29 15.88
C ASN A 157 5.03 14.00 14.37
N ILE A 158 5.55 12.84 14.02
CA ILE A 158 5.55 12.37 12.64
C ILE A 158 4.14 11.86 12.35
N ASP A 159 3.41 12.55 11.47
CA ASP A 159 2.10 12.10 11.00
C ASP A 159 2.25 10.68 10.42
N PRO A 160 1.39 9.71 10.78
CA PRO A 160 1.34 8.38 10.16
C PRO A 160 1.31 8.43 8.62
N LYS A 161 0.92 9.57 8.08
CA LYS A 161 0.91 9.89 6.65
C LYS A 161 2.22 10.48 6.10
N GLY A 162 3.29 10.63 6.91
CA GLY A 162 4.63 11.02 6.48
C GLY A 162 4.85 12.53 6.28
N GLU A 163 3.98 13.39 6.80
CA GLU A 163 4.18 14.84 6.82
C GLU A 163 4.77 15.26 8.18
N THR A 164 5.95 15.84 8.19
CA THR A 164 6.47 16.53 9.37
C THR A 164 5.76 17.87 9.49
N ASN A 165 5.18 18.15 10.65
CA ASN A 165 4.45 19.41 10.96
C ASN A 165 5.33 20.69 10.99
N HIS A 166 6.46 20.70 10.27
CA HIS A 166 7.42 21.81 10.30
C HIS A 166 7.14 22.95 9.29
N ASP A 167 6.14 22.77 8.39
CA ASP A 167 5.85 23.78 7.35
C ASP A 167 4.63 24.68 7.65
N LYS A 168 4.17 24.76 8.90
CA LYS A 168 3.01 25.63 9.22
C LYS A 168 3.36 26.96 9.86
N ASP A 169 4.65 27.27 10.07
CA ASP A 169 5.10 28.53 10.69
C ASP A 169 6.11 29.30 9.82
N LEU A 170 5.85 29.47 8.54
CA LEU A 170 6.53 30.45 7.68
C LEU A 170 5.52 31.21 6.82
#